data_991866522b387cc29bd0cb9cc084e678
#
_entry.id   991866522b387cc29bd0cb9cc084e678
#
_cell.length_a   1.000
_cell.length_b   1.000
_cell.length_c   1.000
_cell.angle_alpha   90.00
_cell.angle_beta   90.00
_cell.angle_gamma   90.00
#
_symmetry.space_group_name_H-M   'P 1'
#
loop_
_entity.id
_entity.type
_entity.pdbx_description
1 polymer ?
#
loop_
_entity_poly.entity_id
_entity_poly.type
_entity_poly.pdbx_seq_one_letter_code
_entity_poly.pdbx_strand_id
1 'polypeptide(L)'
;MEQTPHLWKEQEHTLCRSFVFPTFLTAIDFVNEVAALSEKHHHHPNISVDYRCVGLSLSTHDNGNIVTAKDHKLARAIDRLYRSNEPR
;
A
#
# COMPACT_ATOMS: atom_id res chain seq x y z
N MET A 1 -5.24 9.43 -19.75
CA MET A 1 -5.00 9.40 -19.19
C MET A 1 -4.64 8.93 -18.39
N GLU A 2 -4.64 8.64 -18.13
CA GLU A 2 -4.31 8.21 -17.39
C GLU A 2 -4.45 7.72 -16.44
N GLN A 3 -4.55 7.44 -16.06
CA GLN A 3 -4.73 7.07 -15.19
C GLN A 3 -4.65 6.26 -14.36
N THR A 4 -5.17 6.38 -13.84
CA THR A 4 -5.57 5.36 -13.08
C THR A 4 -4.62 4.63 -12.17
N PRO A 5 -3.35 4.66 -12.24
CA PRO A 5 -2.48 3.95 -11.32
C PRO A 5 -2.57 4.41 -9.88
N HIS A 6 -3.40 5.37 -9.61
CA HIS A 6 -3.57 5.87 -8.24
C HIS A 6 -4.62 5.13 -7.46
N LEU A 7 -5.28 4.17 -8.08
CA LEU A 7 -6.39 3.52 -7.43
C LEU A 7 -6.03 2.12 -6.98
N TRP A 8 -6.56 1.74 -5.83
CA TRP A 8 -6.45 0.37 -5.37
C TRP A 8 -7.42 -0.49 -6.15
N LYS A 9 -6.99 -1.70 -6.49
CA LYS A 9 -7.84 -2.65 -7.20
C LYS A 9 -8.13 -3.83 -6.29
N GLU A 10 -9.38 -4.26 -6.29
CA GLU A 10 -9.74 -5.46 -5.56
C GLU A 10 -9.63 -6.66 -6.50
N GLN A 11 -8.75 -7.60 -6.18
CA GLN A 11 -8.51 -8.78 -6.99
C GLN A 11 -8.39 -9.98 -6.07
N GLU A 12 -9.15 -11.04 -6.36
CA GLU A 12 -9.04 -12.30 -5.63
C GLU A 12 -9.04 -12.10 -4.12
N HIS A 13 -9.97 -11.27 -3.66
CA HIS A 13 -10.19 -11.03 -2.23
C HIS A 13 -9.06 -10.24 -1.57
N THR A 14 -8.28 -9.51 -2.37
CA THR A 14 -7.27 -8.61 -1.84
C THR A 14 -7.41 -7.24 -2.49
N LEU A 15 -6.96 -6.22 -1.78
CA LEU A 15 -6.95 -4.85 -2.26
C LEU A 15 -5.49 -4.52 -2.59
N CYS A 16 -5.19 -4.26 -3.85
CA CYS A 16 -3.82 -4.15 -4.35
C CYS A 16 -3.52 -2.80 -4.98
N ARG A 17 -2.31 -2.33 -4.78
CA ARG A 17 -1.81 -1.14 -5.46
C ARG A 17 -0.29 -1.21 -5.56
N SER A 18 0.24 -0.64 -6.66
CA SER A 18 1.69 -0.49 -6.85
C SER A 18 2.07 0.98 -6.80
N PHE A 19 3.28 1.24 -6.31
CA PHE A 19 3.82 2.60 -6.19
C PHE A 19 5.20 2.63 -6.82
N VAL A 20 5.52 3.69 -7.53
CA VAL A 20 6.81 3.83 -8.20
C VAL A 20 7.55 5.03 -7.60
N PHE A 21 8.85 4.87 -7.39
CA PHE A 21 9.66 5.88 -6.73
C PHE A 21 10.86 6.26 -7.62
N PRO A 22 11.47 7.43 -7.36
CA PRO A 22 12.64 7.85 -8.14
C PRO A 22 13.86 6.97 -7.95
N THR A 23 14.03 6.38 -6.76
CA THR A 23 15.20 5.56 -6.46
C THR A 23 14.79 4.37 -5.61
N PHE A 24 15.69 3.37 -5.56
CA PHE A 24 15.49 2.23 -4.69
C PHE A 24 15.43 2.65 -3.21
N LEU A 25 16.29 3.57 -2.81
CA LEU A 25 16.32 3.99 -1.41
C LEU A 25 15.02 4.70 -1.00
N THR A 26 14.46 5.54 -1.88
CA THR A 26 13.17 6.17 -1.54
C THR A 26 12.04 5.16 -1.50
N ALA A 27 12.11 4.12 -2.33
CA ALA A 27 11.13 3.03 -2.25
C ALA A 27 11.23 2.32 -0.91
N ILE A 28 12.45 2.06 -0.43
CA ILE A 28 12.65 1.39 0.85
C ILE A 28 12.21 2.28 2.02
N ASP A 29 12.46 3.60 1.92
CA ASP A 29 11.98 4.53 2.93
C ASP A 29 10.47 4.46 3.06
N PHE A 30 9.77 4.39 1.93
CA PHE A 30 8.32 4.27 1.92
C PHE A 30 7.88 2.95 2.59
N VAL A 31 8.56 1.85 2.30
CA VAL A 31 8.25 0.56 2.92
C VAL A 31 8.39 0.65 4.43
N ASN A 32 9.43 1.30 4.92
CA ASN A 32 9.62 1.46 6.36
C ASN A 32 8.50 2.27 6.98
N GLU A 33 8.04 3.30 6.29
CA GLU A 33 6.93 4.12 6.79
C GLU A 33 5.61 3.35 6.76
N VAL A 34 5.40 2.54 5.72
CA VAL A 34 4.21 1.68 5.65
C VAL A 34 4.22 0.68 6.79
N ALA A 35 5.39 0.13 7.11
CA ALA A 35 5.51 -0.81 8.22
C ALA A 35 5.10 -0.17 9.55
N ALA A 36 5.59 1.05 9.81
CA ALA A 36 5.23 1.76 11.04
C ALA A 36 3.74 2.07 11.10
N LEU A 37 3.17 2.48 9.96
CA LEU A 37 1.75 2.78 9.87
C LEU A 37 0.91 1.53 10.10
N SER A 38 1.37 0.40 9.56
CA SER A 38 0.68 -0.89 9.72
C SER A 38 0.63 -1.32 11.17
N GLU A 39 1.72 -1.12 11.91
CA GLU A 39 1.75 -1.41 13.34
C GLU A 39 0.73 -0.55 14.08
N LYS A 40 0.65 0.70 13.70
CA LYS A 40 -0.29 1.64 14.31
C LYS A 40 -1.74 1.22 14.09
N HIS A 41 -2.04 0.69 12.92
CA HIS A 41 -3.39 0.25 12.55
C HIS A 41 -3.67 -1.19 12.99
N HIS A 42 -2.67 -1.87 13.51
CA HIS A 42 -2.78 -3.30 13.87
C HIS A 42 -3.28 -4.12 12.68
N HIS A 43 -2.78 -3.81 11.48
CA HIS A 43 -3.21 -4.46 10.26
C HIS A 43 -2.07 -4.39 9.26
N HIS A 44 -1.66 -5.52 8.71
CA HIS A 44 -0.40 -5.62 7.98
C HIS A 44 -0.62 -6.04 6.53
N PRO A 45 -0.06 -5.30 5.57
CA PRO A 45 -0.15 -5.67 4.17
C PRO A 45 0.89 -6.72 3.81
N ASN A 46 0.68 -7.35 2.67
CA ASN A 46 1.75 -8.07 1.99
C ASN A 46 2.53 -7.03 1.21
N ILE A 47 3.84 -7.02 1.36
CA ILE A 47 4.72 -6.01 0.74
C ILE A 47 5.69 -6.69 -0.18
N SER A 48 5.77 -6.23 -1.43
CA SER A 48 6.80 -6.69 -2.35
C SER A 48 7.56 -5.48 -2.87
N VAL A 49 8.85 -5.66 -3.09
CA VAL A 49 9.71 -4.59 -3.61
C VAL A 49 10.43 -5.13 -4.83
N ASP A 50 10.31 -4.41 -5.93
CA ASP A 50 11.00 -4.73 -7.16
C ASP A 50 11.71 -3.45 -7.59
N TYR A 51 12.96 -3.30 -7.18
CA TYR A 51 13.80 -2.13 -7.43
C TYR A 51 13.11 -0.85 -6.94
N ARG A 52 12.48 -0.09 -7.82
CA ARG A 52 11.82 1.17 -7.46
C ARG A 52 10.31 1.04 -7.31
N CYS A 53 9.80 -0.16 -7.52
CA CYS A 53 8.37 -0.44 -7.43
C CYS A 53 8.04 -1.14 -6.13
N VAL A 54 7.03 -0.62 -5.42
CA VAL A 54 6.54 -1.24 -4.20
C VAL A 54 5.12 -1.71 -4.45
N GLY A 55 4.88 -3.01 -4.27
CA GLY A 55 3.53 -3.57 -4.39
C GLY A 55 2.97 -3.87 -3.02
N LEU A 56 1.74 -3.45 -2.78
CA LEU A 56 1.06 -3.70 -1.51
C LEU A 56 -0.26 -4.41 -1.78
N SER A 57 -0.56 -5.40 -0.95
CA SER A 57 -1.87 -6.03 -0.99
C SER A 57 -2.40 -6.21 0.41
N LEU A 58 -3.68 -5.98 0.58
CA LEU A 58 -4.35 -5.97 1.86
C LEU A 58 -5.54 -6.93 1.85
N SER A 59 -5.68 -7.67 2.93
CA SER A 59 -6.89 -8.47 3.15
C SER A 59 -7.03 -8.70 4.64
N THR A 60 -8.23 -9.05 5.08
CA THR A 60 -8.52 -9.30 6.48
C THR A 60 -8.62 -10.79 6.68
N HIS A 61 -7.65 -11.36 7.38
CA HIS A 61 -7.57 -12.80 7.57
C HIS A 61 -8.64 -13.36 8.49
N ASP A 62 -9.08 -12.55 9.44
CA ASP A 62 -10.06 -12.96 10.44
C ASP A 62 -11.36 -13.46 9.82
N ASN A 63 -11.69 -12.95 8.65
CA ASN A 63 -12.93 -13.28 7.98
C ASN A 63 -12.72 -14.09 6.71
N GLY A 64 -11.66 -14.89 6.66
CA GLY A 64 -11.41 -15.78 5.54
C GLY A 64 -10.75 -15.10 4.35
N ASN A 65 -9.91 -14.11 4.62
CA ASN A 65 -9.15 -13.42 3.55
C ASN A 65 -10.05 -12.67 2.60
N ILE A 66 -10.85 -11.76 3.13
CA ILE A 66 -11.68 -10.88 2.33
C ILE A 66 -11.28 -9.44 2.59
N VAL A 67 -11.71 -8.55 1.70
CA VAL A 67 -11.48 -7.11 1.87
C VAL A 67 -12.57 -6.56 2.78
N THR A 68 -12.17 -5.83 3.81
CA THR A 68 -13.10 -5.23 4.78
C THR A 68 -12.79 -3.75 4.93
N ALA A 69 -13.54 -3.09 5.80
CA ALA A 69 -13.31 -1.68 6.11
C ALA A 69 -11.90 -1.43 6.65
N LYS A 70 -11.30 -2.42 7.34
CA LYS A 70 -9.93 -2.29 7.83
C LYS A 70 -8.95 -2.08 6.69
N ASP A 71 -9.16 -2.80 5.58
CA ASP A 71 -8.27 -2.70 4.43
C ASP A 71 -8.40 -1.35 3.75
N HIS A 72 -9.63 -0.88 3.58
CA HIS A 72 -9.86 0.42 2.96
C HIS A 72 -9.31 1.56 3.83
N LYS A 73 -9.42 1.43 5.13
CA LYS A 73 -8.92 2.45 6.04
C LYS A 73 -7.40 2.56 5.96
N LEU A 74 -6.72 1.42 5.97
CA LEU A 74 -5.26 1.41 5.86
C LEU A 74 -4.83 1.88 4.48
N ALA A 75 -5.55 1.48 3.43
CA ALA A 75 -5.23 1.91 2.07
C ALA A 75 -5.27 3.44 1.96
N ARG A 76 -6.29 4.07 2.54
CA ARG A 76 -6.38 5.53 2.51
C ARG A 76 -5.23 6.19 3.28
N ALA A 77 -4.83 5.60 4.40
CA ALA A 77 -3.72 6.12 5.18
C ALA A 77 -2.40 5.99 4.39
N ILE A 78 -2.22 4.88 3.70
CA ILE A 78 -1.05 4.66 2.86
C ILE A 78 -1.03 5.67 1.71
N ASP A 79 -2.18 5.95 1.11
CA ASP A 79 -2.27 6.93 0.03
C ASP A 79 -1.83 8.32 0.51
N ARG A 80 -2.25 8.70 1.70
CA ARG A 80 -1.84 9.98 2.27
C ARG A 80 -0.33 10.02 2.51
N LEU A 81 0.22 8.91 2.96
CA LEU A 81 1.65 8.78 3.19
C LEU A 81 2.42 8.94 1.88
N TYR A 82 1.94 8.29 0.83
CA TYR A 82 2.58 8.37 -0.47
C TYR A 82 2.57 9.80 -1.01
N ARG A 83 1.44 10.48 -0.90
CA ARG A 83 1.34 11.86 -1.36
C ARG A 83 2.27 12.79 -0.59
N SER A 84 2.47 12.53 0.69
CA SER A 84 3.38 13.33 1.50
C SER A 84 4.82 13.20 1.06
N ASN A 85 5.16 12.08 0.45
CA ASN A 85 6.53 11.78 0.02
C ASN A 85 6.77 12.06 -1.45
N GLU A 86 5.77 12.52 -2.16
CA GLU A 86 5.92 12.82 -3.57
C GLU A 86 6.79 14.04 -3.77
N PRO A 87 7.71 14.02 -4.74
CA PRO A 87 8.49 15.22 -5.05
C PRO A 87 7.57 16.30 -5.60
N ARG A 88 7.91 17.53 -5.33
CA ARG A 88 7.11 18.66 -5.76
C ARG A 88 7.74 19.39 -6.90
#